data_ecb4cb29dc0a4299473b9305a1960cc3
#
_entry.id   ecb4cb29dc0a4299473b9305a1960cc3
#
_cell.length_a   1.000
_cell.length_b   1.000
_cell.length_c   1.000
_cell.angle_alpha   90.00
_cell.angle_beta   90.00
_cell.angle_gamma   90.00
#
_symmetry.space_group_name_H-M   'P 1'
#
loop_
_entity.id
_entity.type
_entity.pdbx_description
1 polymer ?
#
loop_
_entity_poly.entity_id
_entity_poly.type
_entity_poly.pdbx_seq_one_letter_code
_entity_poly.pdbx_strand_id
1 'polypeptide(L)'
;TMDQTYALAALYPYATQYAKGEWAYQAELGYKFKRHTFLGGKYGTSLKVNFSHVHSIDKNDRGLTINNEGGEIVVPAGGRGTDGYGSAFWKWGNQTYYQDLNVQIEKKFSRDFKLNLMYMNQFYNKTVVEGEGGMIHSDIFIADAKYRFSNKVTLRGEAQYLSTKDDEGDWVFGLLELSVLPGWMFTVSDMYNSGSSKLHYYQGYVTYTNGSHRLQLGYGRTRAGFN
;
A
#
# COMPACT_ATOMS: atom_id res chain seq x y z
N THR A 1 5.96 -4.35 -7.27
CA THR A 1 5.61 -3.61 -6.06
C THR A 1 4.65 -2.51 -6.43
N MET A 2 3.53 -2.48 -5.78
CA MET A 2 2.55 -1.44 -6.01
C MET A 2 2.79 -0.31 -5.04
N ASP A 3 3.09 0.88 -5.60
CA ASP A 3 3.14 2.10 -4.80
C ASP A 3 1.71 2.45 -4.39
N GLN A 4 1.40 2.24 -3.12
CA GLN A 4 0.13 2.66 -2.57
C GLN A 4 0.21 4.14 -2.21
N THR A 5 -0.72 4.92 -2.75
CA THR A 5 -0.78 6.37 -2.53
C THR A 5 -1.29 6.71 -1.13
N TYR A 6 -2.05 5.81 -0.52
CA TYR A 6 -2.74 6.03 0.74
C TYR A 6 -1.99 5.36 1.91
N ALA A 7 -1.91 6.07 3.03
CA ALA A 7 -1.07 5.69 4.16
C ALA A 7 -1.44 4.31 4.75
N LEU A 8 -2.72 4.01 4.96
CA LEU A 8 -3.12 2.71 5.50
C LEU A 8 -3.07 1.59 4.47
N ALA A 9 -3.24 1.87 3.19
CA ALA A 9 -3.03 0.88 2.13
C ALA A 9 -1.55 0.49 1.99
N ALA A 10 -0.65 1.39 2.39
CA ALA A 10 0.79 1.17 2.43
C ALA A 10 1.33 0.68 3.79
N LEU A 11 0.44 0.38 4.75
CA LEU A 11 0.85 -0.01 6.11
C LEU A 11 1.62 -1.34 6.13
N TYR A 12 1.25 -2.26 5.23
CA TYR A 12 1.88 -3.57 5.04
C TYR A 12 2.45 -3.68 3.63
N PRO A 13 3.60 -3.03 3.35
CA PRO A 13 4.19 -3.01 2.03
C PRO A 13 4.85 -4.36 1.72
N TYR A 14 4.49 -4.97 0.60
CA TYR A 14 5.13 -6.20 0.19
C TYR A 14 6.59 -5.95 -0.23
N ALA A 15 7.50 -6.66 0.42
CA ALA A 15 8.91 -6.73 0.05
C ALA A 15 9.44 -8.15 0.30
N THR A 16 10.16 -8.71 -0.65
CA THR A 16 10.75 -10.06 -0.55
C THR A 16 12.05 -9.99 0.22
N GLN A 17 12.01 -10.22 1.52
CA GLN A 17 13.24 -10.33 2.33
C GLN A 17 13.65 -11.77 2.59
N TYR A 18 12.70 -12.62 2.95
CA TYR A 18 12.94 -14.02 3.32
C TYR A 18 12.44 -15.02 2.28
N ALA A 19 11.55 -14.61 1.39
CA ALA A 19 11.05 -15.44 0.32
C ALA A 19 12.12 -15.65 -0.76
N LYS A 20 12.34 -16.91 -1.12
CA LYS A 20 13.27 -17.29 -2.18
C LYS A 20 12.47 -17.76 -3.39
N GLY A 21 12.22 -16.86 -4.32
CA GLY A 21 11.43 -17.09 -5.53
C GLY A 21 9.93 -16.96 -5.30
N GLU A 22 9.27 -16.34 -6.27
CA GLU A 22 7.85 -16.03 -6.23
C GLU A 22 7.24 -16.02 -7.62
N TRP A 23 5.94 -16.26 -7.67
CA TRP A 23 5.06 -15.90 -8.76
C TRP A 23 4.35 -14.61 -8.40
N ALA A 24 4.48 -13.58 -9.21
CA ALA A 24 3.79 -12.31 -9.01
C ALA A 24 3.03 -11.93 -10.26
N TYR A 25 1.76 -11.57 -10.11
CA TYR A 25 0.95 -11.05 -11.20
C TYR A 25 -0.04 -10.00 -10.71
N GLN A 26 -0.39 -9.13 -11.63
CA GLN A 26 -1.32 -8.03 -11.41
C GLN A 26 -2.23 -7.86 -12.61
N ALA A 27 -3.50 -7.54 -12.35
CA ALA A 27 -4.47 -7.16 -13.36
C ALA A 27 -5.18 -5.87 -12.93
N GLU A 28 -5.31 -4.92 -13.83
CA GLU A 28 -6.09 -3.69 -13.62
C GLU A 28 -7.15 -3.55 -14.70
N LEU A 29 -8.37 -3.26 -14.28
CA LEU A 29 -9.48 -2.91 -15.16
C LEU A 29 -9.94 -1.48 -14.83
N GLY A 30 -9.86 -0.60 -15.81
CA GLY A 30 -10.35 0.76 -15.72
C GLY A 30 -11.54 0.99 -16.64
N TYR A 31 -12.61 1.59 -16.11
CA TYR A 31 -13.76 1.99 -16.90
C TYR A 31 -14.20 3.41 -16.58
N LYS A 32 -14.44 4.21 -17.62
CA LYS A 32 -14.94 5.57 -17.49
C LYS A 32 -16.36 5.66 -18.02
N PHE A 33 -17.32 5.86 -17.11
CA PHE A 33 -18.71 6.05 -17.47
C PHE A 33 -18.89 7.36 -18.23
N LYS A 34 -19.66 7.30 -19.32
CA LYS A 34 -19.95 8.48 -20.16
C LYS A 34 -20.71 9.53 -19.36
N ARG A 35 -20.44 10.80 -19.65
CA ARG A 35 -21.19 11.93 -19.10
C ARG A 35 -22.65 11.84 -19.53
N HIS A 36 -23.53 12.40 -18.72
CA HIS A 36 -24.99 12.44 -18.95
C HIS A 36 -25.67 11.06 -18.94
N THR A 37 -25.02 10.04 -18.32
CA THR A 37 -25.63 8.75 -18.00
C THR A 37 -25.90 8.68 -16.49
N PHE A 38 -26.73 7.71 -16.06
CA PHE A 38 -27.06 7.49 -14.65
C PHE A 38 -25.82 7.36 -13.75
N LEU A 39 -24.85 6.52 -14.14
CA LEU A 39 -23.60 6.33 -13.39
C LEU A 39 -22.57 7.42 -13.64
N GLY A 40 -22.49 7.94 -14.87
CA GLY A 40 -21.51 8.96 -15.25
C GLY A 40 -21.80 10.35 -14.72
N GLY A 41 -23.07 10.70 -14.55
CA GLY A 41 -23.49 12.05 -14.11
C GLY A 41 -23.01 13.14 -15.05
N LYS A 42 -23.02 14.42 -14.59
CA LYS A 42 -22.66 15.58 -15.42
C LYS A 42 -21.18 15.61 -15.83
N TYR A 43 -20.29 15.15 -14.97
CA TYR A 43 -18.83 15.28 -15.17
C TYR A 43 -18.11 13.99 -15.48
N GLY A 44 -18.80 12.84 -15.42
CA GLY A 44 -18.24 11.50 -15.57
C GLY A 44 -17.85 10.88 -14.23
N THR A 45 -17.79 9.56 -14.22
CA THR A 45 -17.33 8.75 -13.08
C THR A 45 -16.31 7.74 -13.62
N SER A 46 -15.23 7.53 -12.92
CA SER A 46 -14.22 6.52 -13.25
C SER A 46 -14.27 5.40 -12.22
N LEU A 47 -14.24 4.17 -12.67
CA LEU A 47 -14.11 2.96 -11.86
C LEU A 47 -12.78 2.31 -12.21
N LYS A 48 -12.02 1.94 -11.18
CA LYS A 48 -10.84 1.09 -11.32
C LYS A 48 -10.96 -0.10 -10.39
N VAL A 49 -10.62 -1.27 -10.90
CA VAL A 49 -10.50 -2.50 -10.11
C VAL A 49 -9.10 -3.03 -10.37
N ASN A 50 -8.34 -3.23 -9.31
CA ASN A 50 -7.00 -3.79 -9.38
C ASN A 50 -6.93 -5.04 -8.51
N PHE A 51 -6.33 -6.08 -9.03
CA PHE A 51 -6.03 -7.32 -8.33
C PHE A 51 -4.56 -7.63 -8.47
N SER A 52 -3.93 -7.98 -7.35
CA SER A 52 -2.52 -8.37 -7.30
C SER A 52 -2.37 -9.61 -6.45
N HIS A 53 -1.48 -10.49 -6.85
CA HIS A 53 -1.22 -11.71 -6.13
C HIS A 53 0.25 -12.10 -6.25
N VAL A 54 0.84 -12.43 -5.12
CA VAL A 54 2.20 -12.97 -5.01
C VAL A 54 2.14 -14.29 -4.27
N HIS A 55 2.75 -15.30 -4.85
CA HIS A 55 2.65 -16.68 -4.41
C HIS A 55 4.02 -17.35 -4.42
N SER A 56 4.22 -18.34 -3.53
CA SER A 56 5.44 -19.15 -3.53
C SER A 56 5.59 -19.98 -4.79
N ILE A 57 6.81 -20.28 -5.15
CA ILE A 57 7.15 -21.35 -6.12
C ILE A 57 7.16 -22.71 -5.42
N ASP A 58 6.94 -23.79 -6.18
CA ASP A 58 7.18 -25.15 -5.68
C ASP A 58 8.69 -25.39 -5.61
N LYS A 59 9.21 -25.59 -4.40
CA LYS A 59 10.62 -25.80 -4.12
C LYS A 59 10.89 -27.25 -3.84
N ASN A 60 11.78 -27.85 -4.62
CA ASN A 60 12.31 -29.17 -4.35
C ASN A 60 13.71 -29.02 -3.75
N ASP A 61 13.86 -29.37 -2.49
CA ASP A 61 15.17 -29.40 -1.84
C ASP A 61 16.08 -30.40 -2.56
N ARG A 62 17.23 -29.95 -3.01
CA ARG A 62 18.25 -30.79 -3.64
C ARG A 62 19.21 -31.36 -2.60
N GLY A 63 18.69 -31.76 -1.42
CA GLY A 63 19.45 -32.37 -0.36
C GLY A 63 20.58 -31.47 0.14
N LEU A 64 20.32 -30.63 1.10
CA LEU A 64 21.36 -30.03 1.94
C LEU A 64 21.93 -31.13 2.80
N THR A 65 23.10 -31.63 2.47
CA THR A 65 23.84 -32.52 3.36
C THR A 65 24.45 -31.63 4.44
N ILE A 66 23.82 -31.58 5.60
CA ILE A 66 24.42 -30.98 6.79
C ILE A 66 25.48 -31.96 7.28
N ASN A 67 26.76 -31.68 7.02
CA ASN A 67 27.83 -32.40 7.66
C ASN A 67 27.91 -31.96 9.12
N ASN A 68 27.57 -32.87 10.04
CA ASN A 68 27.56 -32.62 11.48
C ASN A 68 28.96 -32.39 12.11
N GLU A 69 30.01 -32.42 11.32
CA GLU A 69 31.37 -32.16 11.74
C GLU A 69 31.81 -30.75 11.32
N GLY A 70 31.36 -29.74 12.08
CA GLY A 70 31.91 -28.39 11.97
C GLY A 70 30.99 -27.30 11.42
N GLY A 71 29.71 -27.54 11.20
CA GLY A 71 28.73 -26.47 10.88
C GLY A 71 28.85 -25.86 9.46
N GLU A 72 29.55 -26.52 8.55
CA GLU A 72 29.66 -26.08 7.15
C GLU A 72 28.50 -26.62 6.32
N ILE A 73 27.67 -25.73 5.83
CA ILE A 73 26.59 -26.05 4.88
C ILE A 73 27.23 -26.23 3.51
N VAL A 74 27.46 -27.46 3.09
CA VAL A 74 27.92 -27.74 1.73
C VAL A 74 26.76 -27.65 0.77
N VAL A 75 26.63 -26.53 0.05
CA VAL A 75 25.73 -26.40 -1.09
C VAL A 75 26.31 -27.22 -2.25
N PRO A 76 25.58 -28.19 -2.85
CA PRO A 76 26.08 -28.95 -3.98
C PRO A 76 26.50 -28.03 -5.12
N ALA A 77 27.72 -28.17 -5.59
CA ALA A 77 28.25 -27.45 -6.74
C ALA A 77 27.38 -27.75 -7.97
N GLY A 78 26.73 -26.72 -8.55
CA GLY A 78 25.95 -26.86 -9.77
C GLY A 78 24.63 -26.09 -9.82
N GLY A 79 24.21 -25.47 -8.73
CA GLY A 79 23.04 -24.60 -8.73
C GLY A 79 23.40 -23.20 -9.22
N ARG A 80 23.02 -22.83 -10.41
CA ARG A 80 23.14 -21.47 -10.94
C ARG A 80 22.37 -20.47 -10.06
N GLY A 81 22.98 -19.98 -8.98
CA GLY A 81 22.36 -19.00 -8.07
C GLY A 81 21.11 -19.48 -7.33
N THR A 82 20.86 -20.78 -7.28
CA THR A 82 19.77 -21.38 -6.52
C THR A 82 20.32 -21.91 -5.21
N ASP A 83 19.92 -21.36 -4.09
CA ASP A 83 20.38 -21.71 -2.73
C ASP A 83 19.99 -23.14 -2.32
N GLY A 84 20.42 -24.15 -3.06
CA GLY A 84 20.19 -25.55 -2.76
C GLY A 84 18.80 -26.12 -3.07
N TYR A 85 17.96 -25.41 -3.81
CA TYR A 85 16.67 -25.94 -4.27
C TYR A 85 16.50 -25.84 -5.79
N GLY A 86 15.64 -26.69 -6.35
CA GLY A 86 15.17 -26.63 -7.73
C GLY A 86 13.69 -26.30 -7.76
N SER A 87 13.24 -25.62 -8.81
CA SER A 87 11.83 -25.33 -9.04
C SER A 87 11.49 -25.54 -10.50
N ALA A 88 10.28 -26.04 -10.79
CA ALA A 88 9.75 -26.07 -12.14
C ALA A 88 8.99 -24.78 -12.44
N PHE A 89 9.20 -24.20 -13.63
CA PHE A 89 8.68 -22.89 -14.01
C PHE A 89 7.16 -22.74 -13.81
N TRP A 90 6.37 -23.80 -14.07
CA TRP A 90 4.91 -23.75 -13.97
C TRP A 90 4.33 -24.32 -12.67
N LYS A 91 5.17 -24.70 -11.71
CA LYS A 91 4.71 -25.23 -10.44
C LYS A 91 4.60 -24.14 -9.38
N TRP A 92 3.43 -24.02 -8.82
CA TRP A 92 3.13 -23.13 -7.72
C TRP A 92 3.39 -23.86 -6.40
N GLY A 93 3.89 -23.13 -5.42
CA GLY A 93 3.98 -23.61 -4.05
C GLY A 93 2.61 -23.56 -3.35
N ASN A 94 2.62 -23.70 -2.05
CA ASN A 94 1.41 -23.77 -1.23
C ASN A 94 1.15 -22.52 -0.38
N GLN A 95 1.93 -21.44 -0.57
CA GLN A 95 1.85 -20.26 0.27
C GLN A 95 1.56 -19.00 -0.54
N THR A 96 0.53 -18.27 -0.13
CA THR A 96 0.31 -16.89 -0.57
C THR A 96 1.22 -15.98 0.24
N TYR A 97 1.95 -15.09 -0.45
CA TYR A 97 2.81 -14.10 0.17
C TYR A 97 2.11 -12.77 0.34
N TYR A 98 1.40 -12.37 -0.69
CA TYR A 98 0.64 -11.13 -0.73
C TYR A 98 -0.53 -11.25 -1.69
N GLN A 99 -1.63 -10.61 -1.36
CA GLN A 99 -2.75 -10.42 -2.28
C GLN A 99 -3.46 -9.12 -1.95
N ASP A 100 -3.85 -8.37 -2.95
CA ASP A 100 -4.80 -7.28 -2.79
C ASP A 100 -5.86 -7.29 -3.89
N LEU A 101 -7.07 -6.93 -3.50
CA LEU A 101 -8.14 -6.54 -4.39
C LEU A 101 -8.59 -5.15 -4.00
N ASN A 102 -8.43 -4.17 -4.88
CA ASN A 102 -8.95 -2.84 -4.62
C ASN A 102 -9.94 -2.36 -5.69
N VAL A 103 -10.94 -1.64 -5.24
CA VAL A 103 -11.97 -1.02 -6.07
C VAL A 103 -12.00 0.47 -5.75
N GLN A 104 -11.78 1.29 -6.76
CA GLN A 104 -11.72 2.73 -6.65
C GLN A 104 -12.77 3.39 -7.53
N ILE A 105 -13.54 4.30 -6.97
CA ILE A 105 -14.53 5.11 -7.66
C ILE A 105 -14.16 6.58 -7.51
N GLU A 106 -13.84 7.22 -8.62
CA GLU A 106 -13.58 8.64 -8.68
C GLU A 106 -14.75 9.35 -9.35
N LYS A 107 -15.33 10.32 -8.66
CA LYS A 107 -16.46 11.11 -9.17
C LYS A 107 -16.25 12.59 -8.96
N LYS A 108 -16.44 13.34 -10.04
CA LYS A 108 -16.50 14.79 -10.02
C LYS A 108 -17.96 15.23 -9.95
N PHE A 109 -18.35 15.82 -8.82
CA PHE A 109 -19.74 16.28 -8.59
C PHE A 109 -20.02 17.66 -9.13
N SER A 110 -19.00 18.55 -9.07
CA SER A 110 -19.08 19.91 -9.61
C SER A 110 -17.74 20.30 -10.27
N ARG A 111 -17.63 21.54 -10.73
CA ARG A 111 -16.35 22.09 -11.21
C ARG A 111 -15.32 22.17 -10.09
N ASP A 112 -15.79 22.30 -8.85
CA ASP A 112 -14.96 22.59 -7.68
C ASP A 112 -14.87 21.43 -6.71
N PHE A 113 -15.74 20.40 -6.82
CA PHE A 113 -15.75 19.25 -5.91
C PHE A 113 -15.53 17.93 -6.63
N LYS A 114 -14.54 17.19 -6.13
CA LYS A 114 -14.15 15.83 -6.56
C LYS A 114 -14.05 14.94 -5.34
N LEU A 115 -14.58 13.73 -5.44
CA LEU A 115 -14.50 12.69 -4.41
C LEU A 115 -13.91 11.42 -5.03
N ASN A 116 -13.00 10.79 -4.30
CA ASN A 116 -12.47 9.47 -4.58
C ASN A 116 -12.79 8.56 -3.38
N LEU A 117 -13.40 7.43 -3.65
CA LEU A 117 -13.64 6.37 -2.67
C LEU A 117 -12.89 5.13 -3.10
N MET A 118 -12.22 4.47 -2.17
CA MET A 118 -11.52 3.22 -2.42
C MET A 118 -11.80 2.23 -1.30
N TYR A 119 -12.04 1.01 -1.68
CA TYR A 119 -12.03 -0.17 -0.80
C TYR A 119 -10.91 -1.09 -1.25
N MET A 120 -10.16 -1.63 -0.29
CA MET A 120 -9.09 -2.58 -0.52
C MET A 120 -9.19 -3.73 0.48
N ASN A 121 -9.21 -4.96 -0.01
CA ASN A 121 -9.02 -6.16 0.79
C ASN A 121 -7.59 -6.65 0.56
N GLN A 122 -6.85 -6.87 1.63
CA GLN A 122 -5.43 -7.18 1.60
C GLN A 122 -5.11 -8.41 2.44
N PHE A 123 -4.27 -9.29 1.90
CA PHE A 123 -3.62 -10.40 2.58
C PHE A 123 -2.12 -10.17 2.54
N TYR A 124 -1.50 -10.11 3.71
CA TYR A 124 -0.08 -9.87 3.85
C TYR A 124 0.56 -10.95 4.73
N ASN A 125 1.47 -11.72 4.16
CA ASN A 125 2.17 -12.77 4.89
C ASN A 125 3.39 -12.18 5.60
N LYS A 126 3.18 -11.72 6.83
CA LYS A 126 4.23 -11.10 7.65
C LYS A 126 5.37 -12.05 7.91
N THR A 127 5.10 -13.34 8.10
CA THR A 127 6.15 -14.35 8.29
C THR A 127 7.10 -14.44 7.10
N VAL A 128 6.59 -14.35 5.87
CA VAL A 128 7.42 -14.41 4.66
C VAL A 128 8.21 -13.12 4.46
N VAL A 129 7.58 -11.97 4.73
CA VAL A 129 8.20 -10.66 4.45
C VAL A 129 9.11 -10.21 5.59
N GLU A 130 8.70 -10.42 6.85
CA GLU A 130 9.39 -9.89 8.03
C GLU A 130 10.05 -10.98 8.88
N GLY A 131 9.78 -12.27 8.61
CA GLY A 131 10.33 -13.42 9.31
C GLY A 131 9.41 -13.99 10.40
N GLU A 132 8.41 -13.25 10.86
CA GLU A 132 7.47 -13.67 11.91
C GLU A 132 6.11 -12.96 11.77
N GLY A 133 5.10 -13.35 12.54
CA GLY A 133 3.83 -12.61 12.69
C GLY A 133 2.62 -13.20 11.96
N GLY A 134 2.77 -14.23 11.13
CA GLY A 134 1.65 -14.91 10.47
C GLY A 134 1.07 -14.16 9.26
N MET A 135 -0.15 -14.53 8.88
CA MET A 135 -0.91 -13.90 7.81
C MET A 135 -1.80 -12.80 8.38
N ILE A 136 -1.74 -11.61 7.82
CA ILE A 136 -2.59 -10.47 8.18
C ILE A 136 -3.67 -10.30 7.12
N HIS A 137 -4.92 -10.25 7.54
CA HIS A 137 -6.08 -9.96 6.70
C HIS A 137 -6.63 -8.59 7.07
N SER A 138 -6.71 -7.68 6.14
CA SER A 138 -7.22 -6.33 6.38
C SER A 138 -8.18 -5.85 5.33
N ASP A 139 -9.19 -5.09 5.80
CA ASP A 139 -10.13 -4.35 4.97
C ASP A 139 -9.86 -2.86 5.16
N ILE A 140 -9.63 -2.15 4.07
CA ILE A 140 -9.21 -0.75 4.08
C ILE A 140 -10.24 0.09 3.32
N PHE A 141 -10.75 1.12 3.97
CA PHE A 141 -11.70 2.06 3.41
C PHE A 141 -11.07 3.44 3.34
N ILE A 142 -11.16 4.09 2.20
CA ILE A 142 -10.53 5.38 1.93
C ILE A 142 -11.53 6.32 1.28
N ALA A 143 -11.60 7.54 1.80
CA ALA A 143 -12.31 8.66 1.22
C ALA A 143 -11.36 9.85 1.07
N ASP A 144 -11.17 10.33 -0.16
CA ASP A 144 -10.34 11.47 -0.51
C ASP A 144 -11.20 12.50 -1.26
N ALA A 145 -11.39 13.66 -0.66
CA ALA A 145 -12.21 14.73 -1.19
C ALA A 145 -11.37 15.98 -1.46
N LYS A 146 -11.60 16.62 -2.61
CA LYS A 146 -10.94 17.85 -2.99
C LYS A 146 -11.99 18.91 -3.33
N TYR A 147 -11.90 20.05 -2.65
CA TYR A 147 -12.78 21.20 -2.87
C TYR A 147 -12.00 22.47 -3.18
N ARG A 148 -12.36 23.13 -4.26
CA ARG A 148 -11.77 24.39 -4.69
C ARG A 148 -12.67 25.54 -4.28
N PHE A 149 -12.29 26.31 -3.26
CA PHE A 149 -13.03 27.48 -2.80
C PHE A 149 -12.94 28.65 -3.78
N SER A 150 -11.77 28.81 -4.40
CA SER A 150 -11.51 29.85 -5.40
C SER A 150 -10.41 29.39 -6.36
N ASN A 151 -10.07 30.22 -7.33
CA ASN A 151 -8.94 29.94 -8.22
C ASN A 151 -7.58 29.90 -7.49
N LYS A 152 -7.53 30.41 -6.25
CA LYS A 152 -6.29 30.46 -5.45
C LYS A 152 -6.28 29.51 -4.26
N VAL A 153 -7.43 29.02 -3.80
CA VAL A 153 -7.54 28.26 -2.57
C VAL A 153 -8.23 26.92 -2.82
N THR A 154 -7.55 25.85 -2.47
CA THR A 154 -8.04 24.47 -2.58
C THR A 154 -7.79 23.73 -1.28
N LEU A 155 -8.80 23.02 -0.80
CA LEU A 155 -8.70 22.10 0.35
C LEU A 155 -8.83 20.66 -0.14
N ARG A 156 -7.95 19.78 0.34
CA ARG A 156 -8.07 18.34 0.23
C ARG A 156 -8.21 17.76 1.63
N GLY A 157 -9.17 16.87 1.80
CA GLY A 157 -9.36 16.09 3.01
C GLY A 157 -9.33 14.61 2.67
N GLU A 158 -8.66 13.84 3.51
CA GLU A 158 -8.53 12.39 3.35
C GLU A 158 -8.84 11.71 4.68
N ALA A 159 -9.67 10.67 4.64
CA ALA A 159 -9.97 9.81 5.78
C ALA A 159 -9.80 8.36 5.36
N GLN A 160 -9.12 7.57 6.20
CA GLN A 160 -8.89 6.15 5.97
C GLN A 160 -9.19 5.37 7.25
N TYR A 161 -9.68 4.15 7.07
CA TYR A 161 -9.90 3.19 8.14
C TYR A 161 -9.42 1.81 7.68
N LEU A 162 -8.56 1.19 8.47
CA LEU A 162 -8.10 -0.17 8.27
C LEU A 162 -8.67 -1.02 9.41
N SER A 163 -9.39 -2.06 9.05
CA SER A 163 -9.94 -3.05 9.99
C SER A 163 -9.19 -4.36 9.87
N THR A 164 -8.66 -4.85 10.97
CA THR A 164 -8.02 -6.17 11.08
C THR A 164 -8.12 -6.70 12.49
N LYS A 165 -8.16 -8.03 12.63
CA LYS A 165 -8.06 -8.71 13.91
C LYS A 165 -6.63 -9.19 14.21
N ASP A 166 -5.77 -9.02 13.23
CA ASP A 166 -4.38 -9.49 13.28
C ASP A 166 -3.43 -8.35 13.67
N ASP A 167 -2.20 -8.68 14.02
CA ASP A 167 -1.10 -7.75 14.33
C ASP A 167 -1.47 -6.68 15.37
N GLU A 168 -1.36 -5.42 15.03
CA GLU A 168 -1.64 -4.28 15.92
C GLU A 168 -3.13 -3.89 15.97
N GLY A 169 -4.01 -4.56 15.20
CA GLY A 169 -5.44 -4.27 15.12
C GLY A 169 -5.76 -3.04 14.25
N ASP A 170 -6.90 -2.41 14.51
CA ASP A 170 -7.47 -1.37 13.66
C ASP A 170 -6.67 -0.06 13.67
N TRP A 171 -6.71 0.64 12.52
CA TRP A 171 -6.06 1.93 12.32
C TRP A 171 -7.00 2.96 11.70
N VAL A 172 -6.81 4.21 12.08
CA VAL A 172 -7.49 5.37 11.50
C VAL A 172 -6.45 6.36 11.01
N PHE A 173 -6.68 6.97 9.86
CA PHE A 173 -5.83 8.03 9.32
C PHE A 173 -6.69 9.18 8.82
N GLY A 174 -6.26 10.40 9.13
CA GLY A 174 -6.84 11.63 8.61
C GLY A 174 -5.78 12.59 8.10
N LEU A 175 -6.09 13.29 7.01
CA LEU A 175 -5.22 14.33 6.45
C LEU A 175 -6.07 15.52 5.98
N LEU A 176 -5.56 16.73 6.25
CA LEU A 176 -6.05 17.96 5.64
C LEU A 176 -4.89 18.69 4.99
N GLU A 177 -5.08 19.11 3.75
CA GLU A 177 -4.12 19.87 2.96
C GLU A 177 -4.78 21.11 2.37
N LEU A 178 -4.29 22.27 2.75
CA LEU A 178 -4.72 23.55 2.23
C LEU A 178 -3.66 24.11 1.28
N SER A 179 -4.02 24.26 0.02
CA SER A 179 -3.17 24.89 -1.00
C SER A 179 -3.62 26.32 -1.24
N VAL A 180 -2.71 27.27 -1.14
CA VAL A 180 -2.94 28.70 -1.38
C VAL A 180 -1.93 29.21 -2.41
N LEU A 181 -2.42 29.55 -3.60
CA LEU A 181 -1.57 30.10 -4.64
C LEU A 181 -1.06 31.52 -4.26
N PRO A 182 0.18 31.90 -4.66
CA PRO A 182 0.97 31.24 -5.72
C PRO A 182 1.86 30.07 -5.26
N GLY A 183 2.11 29.79 -3.99
CA GLY A 183 3.09 28.76 -3.68
C GLY A 183 2.99 28.11 -2.31
N TRP A 184 1.99 28.43 -1.50
CA TRP A 184 1.85 27.90 -0.15
C TRP A 184 1.01 26.64 -0.08
N MET A 185 1.46 25.69 0.73
CA MET A 185 0.73 24.49 1.07
C MET A 185 0.93 24.16 2.55
N PHE A 186 -0.17 23.93 3.24
CA PHE A 186 -0.23 23.56 4.66
C PHE A 186 -0.84 22.17 4.74
N THR A 187 -0.14 21.23 5.38
CA THR A 187 -0.60 19.84 5.52
C THR A 187 -0.56 19.44 6.99
N VAL A 188 -1.63 18.85 7.47
CA VAL A 188 -1.67 18.20 8.77
C VAL A 188 -2.25 16.81 8.60
N SER A 189 -1.68 15.83 9.31
CA SER A 189 -2.19 14.45 9.30
C SER A 189 -1.99 13.81 10.64
N ASP A 190 -2.82 12.82 10.94
CA ASP A 190 -2.69 11.94 12.10
C ASP A 190 -3.02 10.51 11.71
N MET A 191 -2.19 9.57 12.11
CA MET A 191 -2.41 8.14 12.02
C MET A 191 -2.53 7.60 13.45
N TYR A 192 -3.65 7.00 13.77
CA TYR A 192 -3.95 6.48 15.09
C TYR A 192 -4.16 4.97 15.04
N ASN A 193 -3.41 4.24 15.86
CA ASN A 193 -3.69 2.83 16.12
C ASN A 193 -4.79 2.71 17.18
N SER A 194 -5.97 2.26 16.79
CA SER A 194 -7.08 2.03 17.69
C SER A 194 -7.09 0.60 18.28
N GLY A 195 -6.18 -0.24 17.84
CA GLY A 195 -5.99 -1.61 18.31
C GLY A 195 -5.13 -1.71 19.57
N SER A 196 -3.91 -2.20 19.45
CA SER A 196 -3.05 -2.55 20.59
C SER A 196 -2.28 -1.38 21.18
N SER A 197 -1.60 -0.56 20.37
CA SER A 197 -0.66 0.44 20.85
C SER A 197 -1.31 1.73 21.35
N LYS A 198 -2.48 2.11 20.85
CA LYS A 198 -3.20 3.35 21.17
C LYS A 198 -2.36 4.62 20.94
N LEU A 199 -1.45 4.57 19.95
CA LEU A 199 -0.52 5.65 19.66
C LEU A 199 -0.99 6.50 18.49
N HIS A 200 -0.70 7.81 18.59
CA HIS A 200 -0.85 8.79 17.52
C HIS A 200 0.47 9.08 16.83
N TYR A 201 0.44 9.17 15.52
CA TYR A 201 1.55 9.54 14.66
C TYR A 201 1.15 10.76 13.83
N TYR A 202 1.22 11.92 14.48
CA TYR A 202 0.81 13.20 13.88
C TYR A 202 1.95 13.87 13.14
N GLN A 203 1.61 14.57 12.07
CA GLN A 203 2.57 15.32 11.25
C GLN A 203 1.95 16.63 10.79
N GLY A 204 2.76 17.66 10.71
CA GLY A 204 2.41 18.96 10.15
C GLY A 204 3.51 19.47 9.25
N TYR A 205 3.16 20.00 8.10
CA TYR A 205 4.10 20.56 7.13
C TYR A 205 3.61 21.90 6.61
N VAL A 206 4.57 22.82 6.44
CA VAL A 206 4.40 24.05 5.66
C VAL A 206 5.36 24.00 4.50
N THR A 207 4.84 24.13 3.30
CA THR A 207 5.63 24.11 2.07
C THR A 207 5.44 25.41 1.31
N TYR A 208 6.53 26.00 0.86
CA TYR A 208 6.51 27.14 -0.07
C TYR A 208 7.26 26.77 -1.34
N THR A 209 6.64 27.01 -2.49
CA THR A 209 7.25 26.73 -3.80
C THR A 209 7.23 28.00 -4.65
N ASN A 210 8.36 28.36 -5.22
CA ASN A 210 8.50 29.47 -6.16
C ASN A 210 9.44 29.08 -7.29
N GLY A 211 8.91 28.87 -8.49
CA GLY A 211 9.64 28.34 -9.63
C GLY A 211 10.25 26.98 -9.33
N SER A 212 11.57 26.86 -9.46
CA SER A 212 12.32 25.62 -9.18
C SER A 212 12.67 25.44 -7.68
N HIS A 213 12.38 26.41 -6.84
CA HIS A 213 12.74 26.38 -5.42
C HIS A 213 11.58 25.89 -4.58
N ARG A 214 11.84 24.95 -3.69
CA ARG A 214 10.90 24.45 -2.70
C ARG A 214 11.53 24.47 -1.31
N LEU A 215 10.87 25.12 -0.39
CA LEU A 215 11.19 25.08 1.04
C LEU A 215 10.07 24.33 1.76
N GLN A 216 10.43 23.38 2.62
CA GLN A 216 9.48 22.64 3.43
C GLN A 216 9.99 22.56 4.86
N LEU A 217 9.13 22.91 5.80
CA LEU A 217 9.32 22.72 7.22
C LEU A 217 8.27 21.77 7.73
N GLY A 218 8.66 20.84 8.58
CA GLY A 218 7.75 19.84 9.14
C GLY A 218 8.07 19.53 10.59
N TYR A 219 7.05 19.15 11.32
CA TYR A 219 7.14 18.65 12.68
C TYR A 219 6.13 17.51 12.87
N GLY A 220 6.53 16.51 13.65
CA GLY A 220 5.64 15.42 13.97
C GLY A 220 6.33 14.20 14.56
N ARG A 221 5.53 13.18 14.79
CA ARG A 221 5.95 11.85 15.21
C ARG A 221 5.65 10.86 14.09
N THR A 222 6.66 10.18 13.60
CA THR A 222 6.51 9.12 12.59
C THR A 222 6.47 7.75 13.23
N ARG A 223 5.75 6.81 12.62
CA ARG A 223 5.88 5.38 12.95
C ARG A 223 7.28 4.92 12.52
N ALA A 224 7.93 4.10 13.33
CA ALA A 224 9.15 3.43 12.91
C ALA A 224 8.83 2.58 11.68
N GLY A 225 9.55 2.81 10.59
CA GLY A 225 9.49 1.98 9.41
C GLY A 225 10.43 0.80 9.55
N PHE A 226 10.20 -0.25 8.78
CA PHE A 226 11.21 -1.29 8.58
C PHE A 226 12.30 -0.71 7.68
N ASN A 227 13.51 -0.66 8.18
CA ASN A 227 14.71 -0.32 7.41
C ASN A 227 15.36 -1.62 6.93
#